data_96363a1b7ba278a2341fc4786a831a90
#
_entry.id   96363a1b7ba278a2341fc4786a831a90
#
_cell.length_a   1.000
_cell.length_b   1.000
_cell.length_c   1.000
_cell.angle_alpha   90.00
_cell.angle_beta   90.00
_cell.angle_gamma   90.00
#
_symmetry.space_group_name_H-M   'P 1'
#
loop_
_entity.id
_entity.type
_entity.pdbx_description
1 polymer ?
#
loop_
_entity_poly.entity_id
_entity_poly.type
_entity_poly.pdbx_seq_one_letter_code
_entity_poly.pdbx_strand_id
1 'polypeptide(L)'
;VGAGGVEESLKKFFRAKAWALLHDPPHKMWVLYGTLKLTAGGHREDAVKVWEELGLREALGDPADSEEIVHAADDMASTSDRWITNFAFANVVRVFEYNKLHNIFDPKHQIDIRPLRRDELDEFLRDLAGELKPFAGDPRRVYHALYALYEVEWAARKLPPSLADTRAPTHTLFDHVYATALTLNLLWPDGKVGGYAVMVDIPGIQQVVGAARKAGDFWAGSWMISAVTWLTLWPFVWEFGADVLLKPSPRYNPYYHATLWAQLGGDHRLWSRFRELYSSLLPRPVGGMFEPQHAVRQPVIPGTACLVLPRVRPDGRELGRQQLEREVRERFEKACELLLALASGEQVSEEPYAAFFKLLSEKEGAQKPSARAVVKLFKIIKDAEPRAFEGLLRARVAVL
;
A
#
# COMPACT_ATOMS: atom_id res chain seq x y z
N VAL A 1 -22.57 6.57 -18.06
CA VAL A 1 -21.70 5.53 -18.63
C VAL A 1 -22.39 4.20 -18.38
N GLY A 2 -22.65 3.37 -19.41
CA GLY A 2 -23.26 2.05 -19.24
C GLY A 2 -22.29 1.09 -18.50
N ALA A 3 -22.81 -0.04 -17.98
CA ALA A 3 -22.01 -1.00 -17.19
C ALA A 3 -20.70 -1.43 -17.88
N GLY A 4 -20.70 -1.67 -19.19
CA GLY A 4 -19.51 -2.01 -19.97
C GLY A 4 -18.47 -0.89 -20.04
N GLY A 5 -18.89 0.38 -19.99
CA GLY A 5 -17.96 1.51 -19.98
C GLY A 5 -17.28 1.73 -18.62
N VAL A 6 -17.95 1.36 -17.53
CA VAL A 6 -17.37 1.39 -16.18
C VAL A 6 -16.31 0.31 -16.04
N GLU A 7 -16.59 -0.90 -16.51
CA GLU A 7 -15.64 -2.02 -16.46
C GLU A 7 -14.36 -1.73 -17.25
N GLU A 8 -14.51 -1.19 -18.47
CA GLU A 8 -13.36 -0.81 -19.29
C GLU A 8 -12.55 0.33 -18.65
N SER A 9 -13.21 1.32 -18.03
CA SER A 9 -12.54 2.40 -17.29
C SER A 9 -11.73 1.87 -16.10
N LEU A 10 -12.30 0.96 -15.33
CA LEU A 10 -11.63 0.25 -14.23
C LEU A 10 -10.38 -0.49 -14.72
N LYS A 11 -10.55 -1.26 -15.81
CA LYS A 11 -9.46 -2.03 -16.40
C LYS A 11 -8.33 -1.13 -16.86
N LYS A 12 -8.65 -0.03 -17.56
CA LYS A 12 -7.68 0.96 -18.03
C LYS A 12 -6.91 1.60 -16.85
N PHE A 13 -7.62 1.98 -15.78
CA PHE A 13 -7.01 2.59 -14.60
C PHE A 13 -6.02 1.65 -13.91
N PHE A 14 -6.45 0.43 -13.58
CA PHE A 14 -5.60 -0.53 -12.89
C PHE A 14 -4.49 -1.12 -13.77
N ARG A 15 -4.69 -1.16 -15.10
CA ARG A 15 -3.62 -1.46 -16.05
C ARG A 15 -2.48 -0.44 -15.96
N ALA A 16 -2.81 0.85 -16.01
CA ALA A 16 -1.79 1.90 -15.90
C ALA A 16 -1.02 1.83 -14.58
N LYS A 17 -1.72 1.58 -13.46
CA LYS A 17 -1.10 1.43 -12.14
C LYS A 17 -0.23 0.18 -12.02
N ALA A 18 -0.68 -0.95 -12.54
CA ALA A 18 0.11 -2.18 -12.57
C ALA A 18 1.34 -2.03 -13.49
N TRP A 19 1.18 -1.33 -14.62
CA TRP A 19 2.31 -1.02 -15.49
C TRP A 19 3.31 -0.08 -14.82
N ALA A 20 2.86 0.91 -14.04
CA ALA A 20 3.74 1.76 -13.25
C ALA A 20 4.59 0.98 -12.23
N LEU A 21 4.11 -0.15 -11.71
CA LEU A 21 4.90 -1.04 -10.86
C LEU A 21 5.90 -1.92 -11.63
N LEU A 22 5.64 -2.19 -12.91
CA LEU A 22 6.37 -3.20 -13.68
C LEU A 22 7.13 -2.64 -14.89
N HIS A 23 6.96 -1.36 -15.26
CA HIS A 23 7.62 -0.73 -16.40
C HIS A 23 9.15 -0.86 -16.33
N ASP A 24 9.67 -0.92 -15.14
CA ASP A 24 11.03 -1.33 -14.79
C ASP A 24 10.97 -2.73 -14.14
N PRO A 25 11.52 -3.78 -14.79
CA PRO A 25 11.39 -5.14 -14.28
C PRO A 25 12.27 -5.36 -13.03
N PRO A 26 11.94 -6.31 -12.13
CA PRO A 26 12.61 -6.47 -10.85
C PRO A 26 14.12 -6.78 -11.00
N HIS A 27 14.54 -7.27 -12.14
CA HIS A 27 15.92 -7.58 -12.49
C HIS A 27 16.59 -6.54 -13.39
N LYS A 28 16.02 -5.32 -13.53
CA LYS A 28 16.53 -4.23 -14.40
C LYS A 28 18.05 -4.01 -14.27
N MET A 29 18.56 -4.00 -13.05
CA MET A 29 19.98 -3.80 -12.79
C MET A 29 20.86 -4.80 -13.55
N TRP A 30 20.49 -6.09 -13.54
CA TRP A 30 21.25 -7.14 -14.23
C TRP A 30 21.06 -7.11 -15.75
N VAL A 31 19.92 -6.61 -16.23
CA VAL A 31 19.73 -6.32 -17.67
C VAL A 31 20.73 -5.24 -18.10
N LEU A 32 20.87 -4.16 -17.32
CA LEU A 32 21.81 -3.07 -17.59
C LEU A 32 23.27 -3.54 -17.50
N TYR A 33 23.59 -4.45 -16.62
CA TYR A 33 24.90 -5.10 -16.52
C TYR A 33 25.18 -6.11 -17.66
N GLY A 34 24.14 -6.51 -18.41
CA GLY A 34 24.24 -7.52 -19.45
C GLY A 34 24.40 -8.96 -18.92
N THR A 35 24.13 -9.20 -17.63
CA THR A 35 24.36 -10.49 -16.96
C THR A 35 23.11 -11.36 -16.88
N LEU A 36 21.91 -10.77 -16.89
CA LEU A 36 20.65 -11.51 -16.87
C LEU A 36 19.59 -10.77 -17.67
N LYS A 37 19.03 -11.43 -18.67
CA LYS A 37 17.95 -10.94 -19.53
C LYS A 37 16.91 -12.03 -19.77
N LEU A 38 15.65 -11.63 -19.90
CA LEU A 38 14.55 -12.51 -20.32
C LEU A 38 14.39 -12.54 -21.85
N THR A 39 14.75 -11.43 -22.51
CA THR A 39 14.63 -11.24 -23.95
C THR A 39 16.00 -10.90 -24.57
N ALA A 40 16.06 -10.81 -25.88
CA ALA A 40 17.24 -10.29 -26.59
C ALA A 40 17.35 -8.76 -26.55
N GLY A 41 16.31 -8.07 -26.08
CA GLY A 41 16.21 -6.61 -26.02
C GLY A 41 16.78 -5.99 -24.77
N GLY A 42 16.22 -4.81 -24.40
CA GLY A 42 16.57 -4.08 -23.20
C GLY A 42 15.61 -4.36 -22.03
N HIS A 43 15.70 -3.52 -20.99
CA HIS A 43 14.85 -3.69 -19.80
C HIS A 43 13.36 -3.46 -20.09
N ARG A 44 12.99 -2.68 -21.09
CA ARG A 44 11.58 -2.47 -21.48
C ARG A 44 10.95 -3.70 -22.08
N GLU A 45 11.64 -4.40 -22.97
CA GLU A 45 11.19 -5.68 -23.52
C GLU A 45 11.12 -6.76 -22.45
N ASP A 46 12.04 -6.74 -21.50
CA ASP A 46 12.00 -7.62 -20.34
C ASP A 46 10.83 -7.29 -19.41
N ALA A 47 10.46 -5.99 -19.23
CA ALA A 47 9.27 -5.59 -18.49
C ALA A 47 7.98 -6.13 -19.13
N VAL A 48 7.85 -6.04 -20.46
CA VAL A 48 6.71 -6.63 -21.19
C VAL A 48 6.69 -8.15 -21.01
N LYS A 49 7.85 -8.81 -21.04
CA LYS A 49 7.95 -10.24 -20.79
C LYS A 49 7.50 -10.62 -19.36
N VAL A 50 7.92 -9.85 -18.35
CA VAL A 50 7.43 -10.02 -16.96
C VAL A 50 5.91 -9.85 -16.88
N TRP A 51 5.34 -8.85 -17.55
CA TRP A 51 3.90 -8.64 -17.62
C TRP A 51 3.15 -9.86 -18.17
N GLU A 52 3.68 -10.48 -19.22
CA GLU A 52 3.11 -11.67 -19.83
C GLU A 52 3.22 -12.91 -18.92
N GLU A 53 4.38 -13.12 -18.30
CA GLU A 53 4.61 -14.26 -17.41
C GLU A 53 3.76 -14.19 -16.13
N LEU A 54 3.43 -12.98 -15.67
CA LEU A 54 2.50 -12.75 -14.57
C LEU A 54 1.02 -12.93 -14.95
N GLY A 55 0.70 -13.18 -16.23
CA GLY A 55 -0.69 -13.34 -16.72
C GLY A 55 -1.48 -12.04 -16.78
N LEU A 56 -0.81 -10.89 -16.69
CA LEU A 56 -1.49 -9.58 -16.61
C LEU A 56 -2.06 -9.12 -17.95
N ARG A 57 -1.56 -9.66 -19.08
CA ARG A 57 -2.14 -9.37 -20.40
C ARG A 57 -3.59 -9.84 -20.51
N GLU A 58 -3.91 -11.00 -19.95
CA GLU A 58 -5.28 -11.50 -19.89
C GLU A 58 -6.15 -10.70 -18.92
N ALA A 59 -5.63 -10.42 -17.72
CA ALA A 59 -6.37 -9.74 -16.66
C ALA A 59 -6.60 -8.24 -16.93
N LEU A 60 -5.58 -7.53 -17.41
CA LEU A 60 -5.54 -6.07 -17.51
C LEU A 60 -5.39 -5.53 -18.93
N GLY A 61 -5.03 -6.36 -19.92
CA GLY A 61 -4.81 -5.98 -21.31
C GLY A 61 -3.37 -5.65 -21.66
N ASP A 62 -3.15 -4.93 -22.77
CA ASP A 62 -1.81 -4.58 -23.23
C ASP A 62 -1.22 -3.41 -22.44
N PRO A 63 -0.03 -3.53 -21.85
CA PRO A 63 0.61 -2.44 -21.12
C PRO A 63 0.98 -1.25 -22.04
N ALA A 64 1.16 -1.46 -23.33
CA ALA A 64 1.46 -0.41 -24.30
C ALA A 64 0.40 0.69 -24.33
N ASP A 65 -0.87 0.38 -24.05
CA ASP A 65 -1.96 1.36 -23.95
C ASP A 65 -1.79 2.35 -22.76
N SER A 66 -0.83 2.11 -21.88
CA SER A 66 -0.56 2.95 -20.71
C SER A 66 0.86 3.53 -20.71
N GLU A 67 1.65 3.27 -21.75
CA GLU A 67 3.08 3.64 -21.82
C GLU A 67 3.30 5.14 -21.64
N GLU A 68 2.54 5.98 -22.35
CA GLU A 68 2.74 7.45 -22.34
C GLU A 68 2.53 8.04 -20.93
N ILE A 69 1.45 7.69 -20.26
CA ILE A 69 1.14 8.22 -18.93
C ILE A 69 2.08 7.65 -17.87
N VAL A 70 2.49 6.40 -17.98
CA VAL A 70 3.44 5.79 -17.05
C VAL A 70 4.83 6.38 -17.25
N HIS A 71 5.25 6.66 -18.48
CA HIS A 71 6.51 7.35 -18.74
C HIS A 71 6.54 8.76 -18.12
N ALA A 72 5.44 9.52 -18.23
CA ALA A 72 5.33 10.82 -17.57
C ALA A 72 5.40 10.70 -16.02
N ALA A 73 4.83 9.64 -15.46
CA ALA A 73 4.90 9.36 -14.02
C ALA A 73 6.30 8.94 -13.58
N ASP A 74 7.00 8.13 -14.37
CA ASP A 74 8.40 7.76 -14.16
C ASP A 74 9.32 8.99 -14.17
N ASP A 75 9.19 9.85 -15.17
CA ASP A 75 9.98 11.09 -15.26
C ASP A 75 9.79 11.97 -14.02
N MET A 76 8.54 12.11 -13.56
CA MET A 76 8.23 12.91 -12.38
C MET A 76 8.76 12.26 -11.08
N ALA A 77 8.61 10.95 -10.91
CA ALA A 77 9.17 10.20 -9.79
C ALA A 77 10.70 10.28 -9.79
N SER A 78 11.33 10.05 -10.95
CA SER A 78 12.78 10.15 -11.14
C SER A 78 13.33 11.52 -10.80
N THR A 79 12.59 12.59 -11.06
CA THR A 79 13.00 13.96 -10.71
C THR A 79 13.05 14.13 -9.18
N SER A 80 12.15 13.51 -8.43
CA SER A 80 12.13 13.60 -6.98
C SER A 80 13.17 12.70 -6.31
N ASP A 81 13.39 11.50 -6.81
CA ASP A 81 14.25 10.49 -6.20
C ASP A 81 15.73 10.57 -6.64
N ARG A 82 16.00 11.18 -7.79
CA ARG A 82 17.33 11.27 -8.43
C ARG A 82 17.82 12.71 -8.68
N TRP A 83 17.26 13.70 -8.00
CA TRP A 83 17.61 15.12 -8.25
C TRP A 83 19.10 15.42 -8.07
N ILE A 84 19.77 14.79 -7.10
CA ILE A 84 21.22 14.95 -6.88
C ILE A 84 22.02 14.38 -8.05
N THR A 85 21.62 13.19 -8.56
CA THR A 85 22.31 12.55 -9.67
C THR A 85 22.12 13.30 -10.98
N ASN A 86 20.94 13.86 -11.22
CA ASN A 86 20.70 14.71 -12.38
C ASN A 86 21.59 15.95 -12.37
N PHE A 87 21.85 16.54 -11.22
CA PHE A 87 22.75 17.68 -11.07
C PHE A 87 24.22 17.32 -11.28
N ALA A 88 24.66 16.22 -10.67
CA ALA A 88 26.07 15.83 -10.66
C ALA A 88 26.47 14.99 -11.89
N PHE A 89 25.54 14.24 -12.48
CA PHE A 89 25.81 13.19 -13.45
C PHE A 89 24.91 13.23 -14.70
N ALA A 90 24.26 14.37 -15.01
CA ALA A 90 23.32 14.50 -16.12
C ALA A 90 23.86 13.98 -17.49
N ASN A 91 25.17 14.02 -17.70
CA ASN A 91 25.85 13.58 -18.92
C ASN A 91 26.58 12.23 -18.76
N VAL A 92 26.46 11.55 -17.61
CA VAL A 92 27.15 10.27 -17.39
C VAL A 92 26.23 9.13 -17.79
N VAL A 93 26.51 8.54 -18.95
CA VAL A 93 25.79 7.36 -19.49
C VAL A 93 26.38 6.05 -18.94
N ARG A 94 27.38 6.13 -18.07
CA ARG A 94 28.11 4.96 -17.61
C ARG A 94 27.31 4.16 -16.59
N VAL A 95 27.14 2.87 -16.83
CA VAL A 95 26.64 1.89 -15.85
C VAL A 95 27.78 1.51 -14.91
N PHE A 96 27.55 1.61 -13.60
CA PHE A 96 28.49 1.16 -12.58
C PHE A 96 27.97 -0.13 -11.96
N GLU A 97 28.84 -1.10 -11.78
CA GLU A 97 28.53 -2.34 -11.09
C GLU A 97 28.88 -2.21 -9.60
N TYR A 98 27.89 -2.50 -8.77
CA TYR A 98 28.06 -2.48 -7.32
C TYR A 98 27.99 -3.91 -6.78
N ASN A 99 28.91 -4.25 -5.95
CA ASN A 99 28.97 -5.54 -5.25
C ASN A 99 28.64 -5.45 -3.76
N LYS A 100 28.48 -4.24 -3.24
CA LYS A 100 28.22 -3.97 -1.82
C LYS A 100 27.46 -2.67 -1.62
N LEU A 101 26.51 -2.71 -0.68
CA LEU A 101 25.78 -1.53 -0.20
C LEU A 101 26.08 -1.32 1.28
N HIS A 102 26.11 -0.07 1.70
CA HIS A 102 26.25 0.33 3.09
C HIS A 102 24.98 1.01 3.58
N ASN A 103 24.55 0.68 4.79
CA ASN A 103 23.47 1.43 5.44
C ASN A 103 23.97 2.84 5.78
N ILE A 104 23.27 3.88 5.35
CA ILE A 104 23.65 5.28 5.60
C ILE A 104 23.57 5.68 7.06
N PHE A 105 22.74 5.00 7.87
CA PHE A 105 22.61 5.23 9.32
C PHE A 105 23.53 4.36 10.17
N ASP A 106 24.01 3.25 9.62
CA ASP A 106 25.01 2.37 10.22
C ASP A 106 25.96 1.82 9.15
N PRO A 107 27.04 2.56 8.81
CA PRO A 107 27.96 2.17 7.74
C PRO A 107 28.70 0.83 7.98
N LYS A 108 28.66 0.31 9.21
CA LYS A 108 29.19 -1.03 9.52
C LYS A 108 28.25 -2.14 9.04
N HIS A 109 26.97 -1.84 8.89
CA HIS A 109 26.01 -2.76 8.33
C HIS A 109 26.10 -2.73 6.79
N GLN A 110 26.58 -3.82 6.22
CA GLN A 110 26.84 -3.96 4.79
C GLN A 110 25.99 -5.11 4.22
N ILE A 111 25.53 -4.94 2.99
CA ILE A 111 24.81 -5.96 2.23
C ILE A 111 25.60 -6.23 0.96
N ASP A 112 25.99 -7.49 0.74
CA ASP A 112 26.61 -7.91 -0.51
C ASP A 112 25.54 -8.07 -1.60
N ILE A 113 25.80 -7.45 -2.75
CA ILE A 113 24.99 -7.63 -3.95
C ILE A 113 25.57 -8.81 -4.73
N ARG A 114 24.95 -9.96 -4.60
CA ARG A 114 25.29 -11.14 -5.40
C ARG A 114 24.60 -11.11 -6.76
N PRO A 115 25.11 -11.81 -7.76
CA PRO A 115 24.38 -12.04 -9.00
C PRO A 115 23.02 -12.69 -8.74
N LEU A 116 22.01 -12.25 -9.47
CA LEU A 116 20.71 -12.93 -9.53
C LEU A 116 20.81 -14.06 -10.54
N ARG A 117 20.38 -15.26 -10.14
CA ARG A 117 20.35 -16.41 -11.04
C ARG A 117 19.04 -16.46 -11.83
N ARG A 118 19.08 -17.05 -13.00
CA ARG A 118 17.93 -17.21 -13.88
C ARG A 118 16.82 -18.05 -13.22
N ASP A 119 17.18 -19.15 -12.59
CA ASP A 119 16.23 -20.03 -11.89
C ASP A 119 15.50 -19.32 -10.75
N GLU A 120 16.20 -18.47 -9.99
CA GLU A 120 15.60 -17.66 -8.92
C GLU A 120 14.57 -16.65 -9.45
N LEU A 121 14.87 -16.01 -10.59
CA LEU A 121 13.94 -15.10 -11.23
C LEU A 121 12.71 -15.82 -11.78
N ASP A 122 12.92 -16.95 -12.47
CA ASP A 122 11.85 -17.78 -13.04
C ASP A 122 10.92 -18.33 -11.94
N GLU A 123 11.47 -18.74 -10.78
CA GLU A 123 10.68 -19.16 -9.63
C GLU A 123 9.89 -18.01 -9.02
N PHE A 124 10.51 -16.84 -8.86
CA PHE A 124 9.83 -15.65 -8.36
C PHE A 124 8.63 -15.28 -9.25
N LEU A 125 8.82 -15.20 -10.57
CA LEU A 125 7.76 -14.86 -11.51
C LEU A 125 6.64 -15.89 -11.53
N ARG A 126 6.99 -17.19 -11.56
CA ARG A 126 6.01 -18.28 -11.53
C ARG A 126 5.14 -18.26 -10.29
N ASP A 127 5.74 -18.11 -9.13
CA ASP A 127 5.01 -18.14 -7.86
C ASP A 127 4.15 -16.87 -7.70
N LEU A 128 4.67 -15.70 -8.06
CA LEU A 128 3.89 -14.48 -8.08
C LEU A 128 2.69 -14.58 -9.04
N ALA A 129 2.90 -15.11 -10.25
CA ALA A 129 1.80 -15.37 -11.18
C ALA A 129 0.74 -16.32 -10.59
N GLY A 130 1.17 -17.36 -9.87
CA GLY A 130 0.29 -18.29 -9.17
C GLY A 130 -0.59 -17.59 -8.12
N GLU A 131 -0.02 -16.63 -7.39
CA GLU A 131 -0.75 -15.84 -6.39
C GLU A 131 -1.71 -14.79 -7.01
N LEU A 132 -1.41 -14.28 -8.19
CA LEU A 132 -2.27 -13.32 -8.89
C LEU A 132 -3.45 -13.98 -9.62
N LYS A 133 -3.28 -15.21 -10.09
CA LYS A 133 -4.25 -15.95 -10.90
C LYS A 133 -5.67 -16.02 -10.31
N PRO A 134 -5.88 -16.25 -9.00
CA PRO A 134 -7.21 -16.27 -8.41
C PRO A 134 -8.00 -14.97 -8.57
N PHE A 135 -7.33 -13.86 -8.84
CA PHE A 135 -7.91 -12.52 -8.92
C PHE A 135 -8.03 -12.00 -10.37
N ALA A 136 -7.62 -12.78 -11.36
CA ALA A 136 -7.53 -12.35 -12.78
C ALA A 136 -8.85 -11.81 -13.37
N GLY A 137 -10.00 -12.19 -12.82
CA GLY A 137 -11.32 -11.69 -13.23
C GLY A 137 -11.70 -10.30 -12.69
N ASP A 138 -10.89 -9.70 -11.80
CA ASP A 138 -11.18 -8.38 -11.22
C ASP A 138 -9.91 -7.51 -11.25
N PRO A 139 -9.85 -6.47 -12.09
CA PRO A 139 -8.69 -5.58 -12.25
C PRO A 139 -8.20 -4.96 -10.94
N ARG A 140 -9.12 -4.61 -10.05
CA ARG A 140 -8.80 -4.03 -8.73
C ARG A 140 -8.11 -5.04 -7.83
N ARG A 141 -8.67 -6.26 -7.75
CA ARG A 141 -8.12 -7.33 -6.90
C ARG A 141 -6.74 -7.78 -7.37
N VAL A 142 -6.56 -7.93 -8.68
CA VAL A 142 -5.23 -8.23 -9.27
C VAL A 142 -4.21 -7.16 -8.90
N TYR A 143 -4.57 -5.89 -9.06
CA TYR A 143 -3.67 -4.79 -8.72
C TYR A 143 -3.29 -4.79 -7.23
N HIS A 144 -4.26 -4.94 -6.33
CA HIS A 144 -3.99 -5.01 -4.90
C HIS A 144 -3.11 -6.20 -4.51
N ALA A 145 -3.33 -7.36 -5.11
CA ALA A 145 -2.50 -8.54 -4.89
C ALA A 145 -1.07 -8.31 -5.39
N LEU A 146 -0.91 -7.76 -6.61
CA LEU A 146 0.39 -7.39 -7.16
C LEU A 146 1.12 -6.39 -6.25
N TYR A 147 0.46 -5.29 -5.88
CA TYR A 147 1.04 -4.27 -5.02
C TYR A 147 1.53 -4.85 -3.68
N ALA A 148 0.73 -5.71 -3.06
CA ALA A 148 1.04 -6.29 -1.76
C ALA A 148 2.15 -7.34 -1.80
N LEU A 149 2.27 -8.09 -2.90
CA LEU A 149 3.19 -9.23 -2.99
C LEU A 149 4.50 -8.91 -3.70
N TYR A 150 4.53 -7.98 -4.62
CA TYR A 150 5.66 -7.77 -5.52
C TYR A 150 7.00 -7.65 -4.80
N GLU A 151 7.11 -6.71 -3.87
CA GLU A 151 8.32 -6.53 -3.08
C GLU A 151 8.44 -7.58 -1.94
N VAL A 152 7.31 -7.92 -1.31
CA VAL A 152 7.27 -8.88 -0.20
C VAL A 152 7.77 -10.26 -0.64
N GLU A 153 7.36 -10.73 -1.82
CA GLU A 153 7.80 -12.01 -2.37
C GLU A 153 9.30 -11.99 -2.71
N TRP A 154 9.79 -10.88 -3.29
CA TRP A 154 11.22 -10.68 -3.56
C TRP A 154 12.06 -10.75 -2.29
N ALA A 155 11.64 -9.99 -1.27
CA ALA A 155 12.35 -9.91 0.01
C ALA A 155 12.27 -11.21 0.82
N ALA A 156 11.11 -11.88 0.86
CA ALA A 156 10.92 -13.15 1.58
C ALA A 156 11.82 -14.26 1.01
N ARG A 157 12.07 -14.23 -0.31
CA ARG A 157 13.01 -15.14 -0.98
C ARG A 157 14.47 -14.76 -0.79
N LYS A 158 14.77 -13.66 -0.11
CA LYS A 158 16.13 -13.15 0.08
C LYS A 158 16.87 -12.96 -1.26
N LEU A 159 16.14 -12.52 -2.28
CA LEU A 159 16.73 -12.17 -3.56
C LEU A 159 17.62 -10.93 -3.39
N PRO A 160 18.67 -10.76 -4.20
CA PRO A 160 19.59 -9.64 -4.03
C PRO A 160 18.86 -8.30 -4.31
N PRO A 161 19.26 -7.21 -3.62
CA PRO A 161 18.63 -5.92 -3.83
C PRO A 161 18.86 -5.42 -5.26
N SER A 162 17.78 -5.02 -5.94
CA SER A 162 17.82 -4.39 -7.26
C SER A 162 17.86 -2.88 -7.08
N LEU A 163 18.80 -2.20 -7.74
CA LEU A 163 19.00 -0.75 -7.64
C LEU A 163 18.15 -0.03 -8.68
N ALA A 164 17.54 1.08 -8.28
CA ALA A 164 16.77 1.93 -9.19
C ALA A 164 17.68 2.64 -10.22
N ASP A 165 18.82 3.13 -9.75
CA ASP A 165 19.81 3.81 -10.59
C ASP A 165 21.21 3.22 -10.36
N THR A 166 21.85 2.80 -11.45
CA THR A 166 23.20 2.25 -11.43
C THR A 166 24.29 3.32 -11.42
N ARG A 167 23.96 4.61 -11.53
CA ARG A 167 24.89 5.75 -11.40
C ARG A 167 25.06 6.16 -9.94
N ALA A 168 23.99 6.13 -9.15
CA ALA A 168 24.01 6.41 -7.73
C ALA A 168 22.97 5.55 -6.98
N PRO A 169 23.39 4.50 -6.26
CA PRO A 169 22.51 3.52 -5.64
C PRO A 169 21.95 4.03 -4.31
N THR A 170 21.09 5.05 -4.36
CA THR A 170 20.50 5.67 -3.16
C THR A 170 19.26 4.96 -2.65
N HIS A 171 18.57 4.20 -3.52
CA HIS A 171 17.32 3.51 -3.22
C HIS A 171 17.13 2.28 -4.10
N THR A 172 16.21 1.42 -3.72
CA THR A 172 15.89 0.21 -4.48
C THR A 172 14.98 0.50 -5.67
N LEU A 173 14.96 -0.41 -6.63
CA LEU A 173 14.01 -0.38 -7.73
C LEU A 173 12.57 -0.35 -7.23
N PHE A 174 12.26 -1.06 -6.14
CA PHE A 174 10.92 -1.07 -5.56
C PHE A 174 10.51 0.32 -5.05
N ASP A 175 11.42 1.07 -4.41
CA ASP A 175 11.13 2.45 -4.00
C ASP A 175 10.73 3.31 -5.20
N HIS A 176 11.44 3.18 -6.30
CA HIS A 176 11.19 3.91 -7.53
C HIS A 176 9.84 3.55 -8.16
N VAL A 177 9.55 2.27 -8.39
CA VAL A 177 8.30 1.87 -9.06
C VAL A 177 7.05 2.12 -8.20
N TYR A 178 7.16 2.01 -6.88
CA TYR A 178 6.07 2.41 -5.98
C TYR A 178 5.87 3.94 -5.96
N ALA A 179 6.94 4.73 -6.07
CA ALA A 179 6.85 6.18 -6.25
C ALA A 179 6.23 6.54 -7.60
N THR A 180 6.57 5.83 -8.67
CA THR A 180 5.95 6.00 -9.99
C THR A 180 4.45 5.72 -9.94
N ALA A 181 4.02 4.63 -9.29
CA ALA A 181 2.60 4.30 -9.13
C ALA A 181 1.86 5.37 -8.30
N LEU A 182 2.46 5.91 -7.25
CA LEU A 182 1.90 7.02 -6.47
C LEU A 182 1.77 8.28 -7.33
N THR A 183 2.83 8.64 -8.08
CA THR A 183 2.90 9.84 -8.92
C THR A 183 1.88 9.80 -10.07
N LEU A 184 1.60 8.59 -10.60
CA LEU A 184 0.57 8.37 -11.61
C LEU A 184 -0.78 8.96 -11.21
N ASN A 185 -1.14 8.95 -9.91
CA ASN A 185 -2.39 9.53 -9.45
C ASN A 185 -2.49 11.04 -9.71
N LEU A 186 -1.37 11.75 -9.68
CA LEU A 186 -1.37 13.19 -10.00
C LEU A 186 -1.58 13.46 -11.49
N LEU A 187 -1.25 12.49 -12.34
CA LEU A 187 -1.24 12.61 -13.80
C LEU A 187 -2.44 11.95 -14.48
N TRP A 188 -3.20 11.13 -13.76
CA TRP A 188 -4.35 10.42 -14.32
C TRP A 188 -5.51 11.37 -14.65
N PRO A 189 -6.15 11.29 -15.86
CA PRO A 189 -6.02 10.21 -16.87
C PRO A 189 -5.18 10.55 -18.10
N ASP A 190 -4.62 11.76 -18.23
CA ASP A 190 -4.09 12.29 -19.50
C ASP A 190 -2.63 12.76 -19.43
N GLY A 191 -1.89 12.37 -18.41
CA GLY A 191 -0.48 12.74 -18.23
C GLY A 191 -0.24 14.17 -17.75
N LYS A 192 -1.31 14.92 -17.46
CA LYS A 192 -1.22 16.29 -16.93
C LYS A 192 -1.44 16.33 -15.45
N VAL A 193 -0.68 17.15 -14.74
CA VAL A 193 -0.87 17.36 -13.30
C VAL A 193 -2.26 17.94 -13.04
N GLY A 194 -3.07 17.20 -12.28
CA GLY A 194 -4.44 17.60 -11.96
C GLY A 194 -5.05 16.78 -10.81
N GLY A 195 -4.29 15.83 -10.26
CA GLY A 195 -4.67 15.10 -9.04
C GLY A 195 -4.56 15.95 -7.77
N TYR A 196 -4.90 15.37 -6.66
CA TYR A 196 -5.00 16.04 -5.36
C TYR A 196 -4.06 15.44 -4.32
N ALA A 197 -3.37 16.29 -3.55
CA ALA A 197 -2.75 15.91 -2.30
C ALA A 197 -3.72 16.21 -1.15
N VAL A 198 -4.12 15.19 -0.42
CA VAL A 198 -5.14 15.27 0.64
C VAL A 198 -4.49 15.01 1.98
N MET A 199 -4.46 16.03 2.83
CA MET A 199 -3.99 15.90 4.21
C MET A 199 -5.18 15.69 5.13
N VAL A 200 -5.10 14.63 5.94
CA VAL A 200 -6.07 14.31 6.99
C VAL A 200 -5.36 14.36 8.33
N ASP A 201 -5.89 15.14 9.27
CA ASP A 201 -5.37 15.24 10.63
C ASP A 201 -6.50 15.10 11.65
N ILE A 202 -6.28 14.24 12.64
CA ILE A 202 -7.20 14.05 13.76
C ILE A 202 -6.60 14.76 14.97
N PRO A 203 -7.06 15.98 15.29
CA PRO A 203 -6.57 16.72 16.44
C PRO A 203 -7.11 16.13 17.76
N GLY A 204 -6.48 16.52 18.88
CA GLY A 204 -6.95 16.11 20.21
C GLY A 204 -6.43 14.74 20.69
N ILE A 205 -5.56 14.09 19.95
CA ILE A 205 -4.99 12.78 20.30
C ILE A 205 -4.41 12.77 21.71
N GLN A 206 -3.62 13.80 22.07
CA GLN A 206 -3.02 13.90 23.40
C GLN A 206 -4.04 14.04 24.52
N GLN A 207 -5.19 14.65 24.25
CA GLN A 207 -6.29 14.77 25.22
C GLN A 207 -6.95 13.42 25.47
N VAL A 208 -7.18 12.62 24.39
CA VAL A 208 -7.76 11.28 24.48
C VAL A 208 -6.80 10.33 25.22
N VAL A 209 -5.54 10.32 24.81
CA VAL A 209 -4.52 9.42 25.35
C VAL A 209 -4.09 9.86 26.76
N GLY A 210 -3.98 11.17 27.01
CA GLY A 210 -3.60 11.73 28.31
C GLY A 210 -4.68 11.60 29.40
N ALA A 211 -5.94 11.38 29.03
CA ALA A 211 -7.01 11.08 29.98
C ALA A 211 -6.94 9.65 30.54
N ALA A 212 -6.07 8.79 30.02
CA ALA A 212 -5.91 7.40 30.44
C ALA A 212 -5.44 7.29 31.90
N ARG A 213 -6.09 6.45 32.69
CA ARG A 213 -5.74 6.19 34.09
C ARG A 213 -4.93 4.90 34.27
N LYS A 214 -4.97 4.01 33.28
CA LYS A 214 -4.29 2.73 33.28
C LYS A 214 -3.64 2.49 31.93
N ALA A 215 -2.61 1.64 31.90
CA ALA A 215 -1.93 1.27 30.66
C ALA A 215 -2.90 0.71 29.59
N GLY A 216 -3.92 -0.04 30.01
CA GLY A 216 -4.95 -0.53 29.09
C GLY A 216 -5.80 0.57 28.44
N ASP A 217 -6.13 1.64 29.21
CA ASP A 217 -6.88 2.78 28.68
C ASP A 217 -6.02 3.57 27.68
N PHE A 218 -4.74 3.76 28.00
CA PHE A 218 -3.77 4.40 27.11
C PHE A 218 -3.65 3.66 25.79
N TRP A 219 -3.48 2.33 25.86
CA TRP A 219 -3.42 1.49 24.67
C TRP A 219 -4.73 1.56 23.86
N ALA A 220 -5.88 1.47 24.52
CA ALA A 220 -7.20 1.54 23.88
C ALA A 220 -7.43 2.86 23.17
N GLY A 221 -7.05 3.99 23.79
CA GLY A 221 -7.12 5.31 23.15
C GLY A 221 -6.24 5.42 21.93
N SER A 222 -5.00 4.95 22.01
CA SER A 222 -4.08 4.93 20.87
C SER A 222 -4.57 4.01 19.74
N TRP A 223 -5.10 2.83 20.08
CA TRP A 223 -5.68 1.92 19.11
C TRP A 223 -6.92 2.53 18.43
N MET A 224 -7.79 3.19 19.17
CA MET A 224 -8.97 3.85 18.63
C MET A 224 -8.61 4.88 17.56
N ILE A 225 -7.59 5.71 17.80
CA ILE A 225 -7.08 6.66 16.80
C ILE A 225 -6.60 5.92 15.55
N SER A 226 -5.82 4.84 15.74
CA SER A 226 -5.35 4.02 14.61
C SER A 226 -6.50 3.42 13.82
N ALA A 227 -7.52 2.87 14.48
CA ALA A 227 -8.67 2.24 13.84
C ALA A 227 -9.53 3.27 13.08
N VAL A 228 -9.87 4.40 13.70
CA VAL A 228 -10.64 5.48 13.04
C VAL A 228 -9.90 6.00 11.82
N THR A 229 -8.59 6.29 11.96
CA THR A 229 -7.79 6.77 10.83
C THR A 229 -7.79 5.74 9.71
N TRP A 230 -7.52 4.48 10.02
CA TRP A 230 -7.49 3.42 9.00
C TRP A 230 -8.84 3.25 8.29
N LEU A 231 -9.92 3.19 9.03
CA LEU A 231 -11.28 3.06 8.48
C LEU A 231 -11.67 4.26 7.61
N THR A 232 -11.18 5.46 7.92
CA THR A 232 -11.34 6.64 7.06
C THR A 232 -10.59 6.48 5.72
N LEU A 233 -9.38 5.90 5.77
CA LEU A 233 -8.50 5.76 4.61
C LEU A 233 -8.81 4.54 3.75
N TRP A 234 -9.23 3.43 4.37
CA TRP A 234 -9.39 2.14 3.70
C TRP A 234 -10.30 2.17 2.46
N PRO A 235 -11.45 2.86 2.45
CA PRO A 235 -12.27 2.95 1.24
C PRO A 235 -11.56 3.63 0.06
N PHE A 236 -10.70 4.63 0.30
CA PHE A 236 -9.87 5.23 -0.75
C PHE A 236 -8.80 4.25 -1.23
N VAL A 237 -8.13 3.58 -0.31
CA VAL A 237 -7.15 2.54 -0.64
C VAL A 237 -7.78 1.46 -1.50
N TRP A 238 -8.95 0.96 -1.11
CA TRP A 238 -9.66 -0.09 -1.84
C TRP A 238 -10.12 0.37 -3.23
N GLU A 239 -10.65 1.60 -3.33
CA GLU A 239 -11.16 2.14 -4.57
C GLU A 239 -10.06 2.46 -5.59
N PHE A 240 -9.01 3.13 -5.15
CA PHE A 240 -7.99 3.70 -6.04
C PHE A 240 -6.68 2.89 -6.10
N GLY A 241 -6.48 1.94 -5.22
CA GLY A 241 -5.21 1.22 -5.07
C GLY A 241 -4.38 1.72 -3.87
N ALA A 242 -3.51 0.87 -3.35
CA ALA A 242 -2.75 1.15 -2.14
C ALA A 242 -1.75 2.31 -2.30
N ASP A 243 -1.23 2.52 -3.49
CA ASP A 243 -0.28 3.58 -3.83
C ASP A 243 -0.82 5.01 -3.66
N VAL A 244 -2.15 5.20 -3.48
CA VAL A 244 -2.68 6.52 -3.13
C VAL A 244 -2.24 6.98 -1.74
N LEU A 245 -1.77 6.08 -0.90
CA LEU A 245 -1.42 6.37 0.48
C LEU A 245 0.07 6.69 0.61
N LEU A 246 0.39 7.99 0.67
CA LEU A 246 1.76 8.47 0.92
C LEU A 246 2.14 8.28 2.40
N LYS A 247 1.20 8.56 3.31
CA LYS A 247 1.40 8.42 4.78
C LYS A 247 0.08 8.02 5.43
N PRO A 248 0.08 6.95 6.27
CA PRO A 248 1.16 5.98 6.44
C PRO A 248 1.42 5.17 5.17
N SER A 249 2.66 4.78 4.92
CA SER A 249 2.96 3.92 3.77
C SER A 249 2.23 2.58 3.89
N PRO A 250 1.60 2.07 2.82
CA PRO A 250 1.00 0.74 2.82
C PRO A 250 2.06 -0.38 2.71
N ARG A 251 3.25 -0.06 2.20
CA ARG A 251 4.36 -1.02 2.11
C ARG A 251 4.75 -1.49 3.50
N TYR A 252 4.75 -2.80 3.72
CA TYR A 252 5.01 -3.44 5.02
C TYR A 252 4.09 -3.01 6.17
N ASN A 253 2.94 -2.39 5.85
CA ASN A 253 1.98 -1.96 6.85
C ASN A 253 1.05 -3.12 7.27
N PRO A 254 1.05 -3.55 8.54
CA PRO A 254 0.27 -4.70 8.97
C PRO A 254 -1.24 -4.48 8.83
N TYR A 255 -1.75 -3.25 8.98
CA TYR A 255 -3.18 -2.96 8.75
C TYR A 255 -3.57 -3.17 7.30
N TYR A 256 -2.73 -2.67 6.36
CA TYR A 256 -2.99 -2.86 4.93
C TYR A 256 -3.01 -4.34 4.57
N HIS A 257 -1.97 -5.08 4.91
CA HIS A 257 -1.86 -6.49 4.54
C HIS A 257 -2.95 -7.36 5.17
N ALA A 258 -3.30 -7.12 6.46
CA ALA A 258 -4.36 -7.86 7.13
C ALA A 258 -5.75 -7.55 6.56
N THR A 259 -6.06 -6.25 6.37
CA THR A 259 -7.36 -5.83 5.83
C THR A 259 -7.52 -6.33 4.39
N LEU A 260 -6.47 -6.24 3.56
CA LEU A 260 -6.47 -6.75 2.20
C LEU A 260 -6.66 -8.28 2.16
N TRP A 261 -5.95 -9.01 3.01
CA TRP A 261 -6.11 -10.46 3.12
C TRP A 261 -7.56 -10.85 3.42
N ALA A 262 -8.21 -10.18 4.38
CA ALA A 262 -9.62 -10.41 4.70
C ALA A 262 -10.56 -10.01 3.56
N GLN A 263 -10.29 -8.88 2.88
CA GLN A 263 -11.07 -8.36 1.74
C GLN A 263 -11.00 -9.29 0.53
N LEU A 264 -9.89 -9.99 0.34
CA LEU A 264 -9.69 -10.94 -0.75
C LEU A 264 -10.11 -12.38 -0.40
N GLY A 265 -10.80 -12.60 0.72
CA GLY A 265 -11.41 -13.88 1.09
C GLY A 265 -10.63 -14.72 2.11
N GLY A 266 -9.38 -14.39 2.42
CA GLY A 266 -8.61 -15.02 3.50
C GLY A 266 -7.88 -16.33 3.15
N ASP A 267 -8.16 -16.93 2.00
CA ASP A 267 -7.70 -18.29 1.65
C ASP A 267 -6.45 -18.35 0.76
N HIS A 268 -5.71 -17.25 0.63
CA HIS A 268 -4.52 -17.14 -0.23
C HIS A 268 -3.26 -16.82 0.58
N ARG A 269 -2.08 -16.92 -0.05
CA ARG A 269 -0.80 -16.78 0.62
C ARG A 269 -0.37 -15.36 0.96
N LEU A 270 -1.17 -14.33 0.66
CA LEU A 270 -0.83 -12.91 0.92
C LEU A 270 -0.33 -12.69 2.35
N TRP A 271 -1.10 -13.18 3.34
CA TRP A 271 -0.68 -13.00 4.73
C TRP A 271 0.51 -13.87 5.11
N SER A 272 0.59 -15.10 4.64
CA SER A 272 1.68 -16.01 4.99
C SER A 272 3.04 -15.50 4.51
N ARG A 273 3.12 -14.91 3.31
CA ARG A 273 4.34 -14.31 2.78
C ARG A 273 4.75 -13.05 3.54
N PHE A 274 3.79 -12.19 3.85
CA PHE A 274 4.03 -11.02 4.69
C PHE A 274 4.53 -11.42 6.08
N ARG A 275 3.89 -12.41 6.72
CA ARG A 275 4.28 -12.97 8.02
C ARG A 275 5.69 -13.58 7.99
N GLU A 276 6.02 -14.33 6.95
CA GLU A 276 7.34 -14.93 6.77
C GLU A 276 8.43 -13.85 6.73
N LEU A 277 8.22 -12.79 5.92
CA LEU A 277 9.13 -11.67 5.85
C LEU A 277 9.30 -10.98 7.21
N TYR A 278 8.19 -10.65 7.87
CA TYR A 278 8.24 -9.99 9.19
C TYR A 278 8.96 -10.84 10.25
N SER A 279 8.72 -12.15 10.24
CA SER A 279 9.39 -13.08 11.16
C SER A 279 10.90 -13.16 10.91
N SER A 280 11.33 -12.95 9.66
CA SER A 280 12.75 -12.95 9.31
C SER A 280 13.48 -11.65 9.70
N LEU A 281 12.76 -10.54 9.79
CA LEU A 281 13.31 -9.22 10.13
C LEU A 281 13.40 -8.98 11.63
N LEU A 282 12.62 -9.66 12.44
CA LEU A 282 12.59 -9.46 13.89
C LEU A 282 13.48 -10.47 14.60
N PRO A 283 14.32 -10.03 15.56
CA PRO A 283 15.26 -10.89 16.29
C PRO A 283 14.58 -11.93 17.19
N ARG A 284 13.27 -11.76 17.46
CA ARG A 284 12.44 -12.75 18.17
C ARG A 284 11.01 -12.72 17.59
N PRO A 285 10.47 -13.87 17.20
CA PRO A 285 9.06 -13.94 16.86
C PRO A 285 8.23 -13.59 18.10
N VAL A 286 7.55 -12.47 18.07
CA VAL A 286 6.56 -12.10 19.07
C VAL A 286 5.32 -12.91 18.71
N GLY A 287 5.23 -14.15 19.20
CA GLY A 287 4.18 -15.10 18.83
C GLY A 287 2.78 -14.49 18.91
N GLY A 288 1.88 -14.88 18.06
CA GLY A 288 0.50 -14.39 17.99
C GLY A 288 0.31 -12.96 17.49
N MET A 289 1.27 -12.06 17.63
CA MET A 289 1.18 -10.67 17.16
C MET A 289 1.16 -10.54 15.63
N PHE A 290 1.55 -11.58 14.93
CA PHE A 290 1.59 -11.64 13.47
C PHE A 290 0.40 -12.34 12.82
N GLU A 291 -0.63 -12.68 13.59
CA GLU A 291 -1.89 -13.10 12.97
C GLU A 291 -2.67 -11.85 12.52
N PRO A 292 -3.46 -11.93 11.41
CA PRO A 292 -4.13 -10.77 10.83
C PRO A 292 -5.01 -10.02 11.84
N GLN A 293 -5.75 -10.77 12.67
CA GLN A 293 -6.60 -10.22 13.71
C GLN A 293 -5.83 -9.51 14.83
N HIS A 294 -4.57 -9.84 15.06
CA HIS A 294 -3.72 -9.16 16.03
C HIS A 294 -3.05 -7.93 15.42
N ALA A 295 -2.69 -7.99 14.14
CA ALA A 295 -2.09 -6.89 13.42
C ALA A 295 -2.96 -5.63 13.46
N VAL A 296 -4.26 -5.76 13.19
CA VAL A 296 -5.21 -4.64 13.20
C VAL A 296 -5.60 -4.15 14.61
N ARG A 297 -5.10 -4.81 15.66
CA ARG A 297 -5.28 -4.38 17.05
C ARG A 297 -4.07 -3.61 17.60
N GLN A 298 -3.02 -3.42 16.82
CA GLN A 298 -1.85 -2.63 17.24
C GLN A 298 -2.06 -1.15 16.94
N PRO A 299 -1.67 -0.22 17.84
CA PRO A 299 -1.81 1.22 17.64
C PRO A 299 -0.69 1.78 16.75
N VAL A 300 -0.65 1.39 15.46
CA VAL A 300 0.47 1.71 14.55
C VAL A 300 0.08 2.69 13.44
N ILE A 301 -1.19 3.02 13.28
CA ILE A 301 -1.62 4.01 12.30
C ILE A 301 -1.63 5.40 12.97
N PRO A 302 -0.88 6.38 12.44
CA PRO A 302 -0.85 7.73 13.01
C PRO A 302 -2.19 8.46 12.78
N GLY A 303 -2.49 9.44 13.63
CA GLY A 303 -3.68 10.30 13.45
C GLY A 303 -3.54 11.34 12.34
N THR A 304 -2.40 11.37 11.63
CA THR A 304 -2.18 12.19 10.45
C THR A 304 -1.92 11.33 9.24
N ALA A 305 -2.59 11.61 8.12
CA ALA A 305 -2.44 10.87 6.88
C ALA A 305 -2.29 11.82 5.68
N CYS A 306 -1.68 11.31 4.62
CA CYS A 306 -1.59 12.00 3.33
C CYS A 306 -1.94 11.02 2.22
N LEU A 307 -2.93 11.39 1.40
CA LEU A 307 -3.34 10.67 0.20
C LEU A 307 -2.96 11.48 -1.03
N VAL A 308 -2.63 10.78 -2.11
CA VAL A 308 -2.45 11.34 -3.44
C VAL A 308 -3.52 10.72 -4.33
N LEU A 309 -4.53 11.49 -4.70
CA LEU A 309 -5.71 10.99 -5.41
C LEU A 309 -5.80 11.56 -6.82
N PRO A 310 -6.26 10.77 -7.80
CA PRO A 310 -6.45 11.26 -9.16
C PRO A 310 -7.67 12.18 -9.26
N ARG A 311 -7.68 13.06 -10.26
CA ARG A 311 -8.86 13.90 -10.56
C ARG A 311 -10.02 13.15 -11.20
N VAL A 312 -9.78 11.94 -11.69
CA VAL A 312 -10.80 11.06 -12.26
C VAL A 312 -10.76 9.70 -11.56
N ARG A 313 -11.91 9.26 -11.10
CA ARG A 313 -12.08 7.96 -10.43
C ARG A 313 -11.83 6.79 -11.39
N PRO A 314 -11.57 5.59 -10.85
CA PRO A 314 -11.41 4.38 -11.67
C PRO A 314 -12.63 4.08 -12.57
N ASP A 315 -13.83 4.50 -12.17
CA ASP A 315 -15.06 4.36 -12.94
C ASP A 315 -15.30 5.47 -13.98
N GLY A 316 -14.38 6.41 -14.13
CA GLY A 316 -14.42 7.49 -15.09
C GLY A 316 -15.12 8.77 -14.60
N ARG A 317 -15.65 8.81 -13.38
CA ARG A 317 -16.26 10.02 -12.82
C ARG A 317 -15.19 11.01 -12.36
N GLU A 318 -15.42 12.30 -12.60
CA GLU A 318 -14.55 13.36 -12.08
C GLU A 318 -14.65 13.46 -10.56
N LEU A 319 -13.53 13.83 -9.94
CA LEU A 319 -13.39 14.06 -8.51
C LEU A 319 -13.05 15.53 -8.28
N GLY A 320 -13.99 16.27 -7.67
CA GLY A 320 -13.80 17.68 -7.38
C GLY A 320 -13.26 17.91 -5.95
N ARG A 321 -12.46 18.96 -5.75
CA ARG A 321 -11.86 19.33 -4.46
C ARG A 321 -12.88 19.37 -3.31
N GLN A 322 -13.96 20.11 -3.46
CA GLN A 322 -15.00 20.27 -2.40
C GLN A 322 -15.74 18.95 -2.13
N GLN A 323 -15.95 18.14 -3.16
CA GLN A 323 -16.54 16.82 -3.03
C GLN A 323 -15.63 15.92 -2.21
N LEU A 324 -14.33 15.95 -2.49
CA LEU A 324 -13.33 15.14 -1.81
C LEU A 324 -13.20 15.53 -0.32
N GLU A 325 -13.22 16.82 0.00
CA GLU A 325 -13.22 17.29 1.40
C GLU A 325 -14.44 16.79 2.17
N ARG A 326 -15.63 16.80 1.55
CA ARG A 326 -16.86 16.25 2.16
C ARG A 326 -16.75 14.75 2.34
N GLU A 327 -16.32 14.03 1.31
CA GLU A 327 -16.21 12.58 1.32
C GLU A 327 -15.26 12.07 2.41
N VAL A 328 -14.11 12.74 2.62
CA VAL A 328 -13.20 12.38 3.72
C VAL A 328 -13.87 12.56 5.08
N ARG A 329 -14.64 13.65 5.28
CA ARG A 329 -15.36 13.87 6.53
C ARG A 329 -16.47 12.84 6.75
N GLU A 330 -17.25 12.53 5.72
CA GLU A 330 -18.30 11.51 5.76
C GLU A 330 -17.72 10.12 6.10
N ARG A 331 -16.58 9.77 5.50
CA ARG A 331 -15.89 8.50 5.80
C ARG A 331 -15.32 8.47 7.22
N PHE A 332 -14.86 9.60 7.74
CA PHE A 332 -14.44 9.73 9.14
C PHE A 332 -15.61 9.54 10.10
N GLU A 333 -16.73 10.22 9.88
CA GLU A 333 -17.96 10.09 10.68
C GLU A 333 -18.45 8.65 10.62
N LYS A 334 -18.47 8.05 9.44
CA LYS A 334 -18.82 6.64 9.25
C LYS A 334 -17.89 5.69 10.01
N ALA A 335 -16.59 5.92 10.01
CA ALA A 335 -15.63 5.13 10.76
C ALA A 335 -15.94 5.18 12.27
N CYS A 336 -16.29 6.35 12.80
CA CYS A 336 -16.71 6.53 14.19
C CYS A 336 -18.01 5.78 14.50
N GLU A 337 -19.03 5.88 13.64
CA GLU A 337 -20.30 5.15 13.77
C GLU A 337 -20.09 3.64 13.83
N LEU A 338 -19.31 3.11 12.89
CA LEU A 338 -19.07 1.66 12.78
C LEU A 338 -18.29 1.11 13.98
N LEU A 339 -17.36 1.87 14.56
CA LEU A 339 -16.68 1.48 15.79
C LEU A 339 -17.61 1.52 16.99
N LEU A 340 -18.56 2.47 17.05
CA LEU A 340 -19.60 2.50 18.06
C LEU A 340 -20.57 1.32 17.93
N ALA A 341 -20.99 0.97 16.70
CA ALA A 341 -21.80 -0.21 16.43
C ALA A 341 -21.11 -1.50 16.90
N LEU A 342 -19.82 -1.67 16.60
CA LEU A 342 -19.02 -2.79 17.11
C LEU A 342 -19.01 -2.82 18.66
N ALA A 343 -18.83 -1.65 19.31
CA ALA A 343 -18.83 -1.53 20.76
C ALA A 343 -20.19 -1.88 21.36
N SER A 344 -21.28 -1.68 20.64
CA SER A 344 -22.65 -2.07 21.02
C SER A 344 -22.96 -3.54 20.72
N GLY A 345 -22.02 -4.29 20.10
CA GLY A 345 -22.19 -5.72 19.78
C GLY A 345 -22.87 -5.96 18.43
N GLU A 346 -23.03 -4.93 17.61
CA GLU A 346 -23.61 -5.02 16.27
C GLU A 346 -22.59 -5.61 15.29
N GLN A 347 -23.07 -6.33 14.28
CA GLN A 347 -22.23 -6.83 13.19
C GLN A 347 -22.14 -5.80 12.08
N VAL A 348 -20.92 -5.50 11.63
CA VAL A 348 -20.66 -4.62 10.48
C VAL A 348 -20.43 -5.48 9.24
N SER A 349 -21.35 -5.39 8.29
CA SER A 349 -21.30 -6.10 6.99
C SER A 349 -21.16 -5.18 5.79
N GLU A 350 -21.05 -3.86 6.01
CA GLU A 350 -20.96 -2.86 4.96
C GLU A 350 -19.58 -2.86 4.29
N GLU A 351 -19.55 -3.03 2.97
CA GLU A 351 -18.32 -2.97 2.18
C GLU A 351 -17.85 -1.51 1.97
N PRO A 352 -16.53 -1.25 1.96
CA PRO A 352 -15.41 -2.19 2.13
C PRO A 352 -14.97 -2.37 3.59
N TYR A 353 -15.75 -1.95 4.56
CA TYR A 353 -15.40 -1.99 5.99
C TYR A 353 -15.47 -3.40 6.58
N ALA A 354 -16.35 -4.24 6.04
CA ALA A 354 -16.65 -5.58 6.54
C ALA A 354 -15.39 -6.44 6.80
N ALA A 355 -14.40 -6.33 5.92
CA ALA A 355 -13.13 -7.05 6.04
C ALA A 355 -12.38 -6.73 7.34
N PHE A 356 -12.27 -5.45 7.69
CA PHE A 356 -11.62 -5.01 8.93
C PHE A 356 -12.39 -5.48 10.18
N PHE A 357 -13.71 -5.35 10.14
CA PHE A 357 -14.56 -5.76 11.28
C PHE A 357 -14.60 -7.28 11.45
N LYS A 358 -14.49 -8.06 10.36
CA LYS A 358 -14.31 -9.51 10.43
C LYS A 358 -13.08 -9.88 11.25
N LEU A 359 -11.94 -9.23 11.00
CA LEU A 359 -10.69 -9.45 11.76
C LEU A 359 -10.83 -9.10 13.24
N LEU A 360 -11.61 -8.07 13.58
CA LEU A 360 -11.84 -7.69 14.98
C LEU A 360 -12.80 -8.65 15.69
N SER A 361 -13.71 -9.30 14.97
CA SER A 361 -14.71 -10.22 15.54
C SER A 361 -14.20 -11.66 15.67
N GLU A 362 -13.12 -12.04 15.00
CA GLU A 362 -12.51 -13.36 15.13
C GLU A 362 -12.12 -13.64 16.58
N LYS A 363 -12.67 -14.72 17.14
CA LYS A 363 -12.49 -15.06 18.55
C LYS A 363 -11.07 -15.53 18.81
N GLU A 364 -10.34 -14.80 19.63
CA GLU A 364 -9.18 -15.35 20.33
C GLU A 364 -9.63 -16.42 21.33
N GLY A 365 -8.81 -17.46 21.49
CA GLY A 365 -8.94 -18.39 22.62
C GLY A 365 -8.96 -17.62 23.96
N ALA A 366 -9.69 -18.08 24.92
CA ALA A 366 -10.10 -17.66 26.27
C ALA A 366 -9.45 -16.48 27.02
N GLN A 367 -8.52 -15.70 26.47
CA GLN A 367 -7.92 -14.52 27.13
C GLN A 367 -8.31 -13.21 26.41
N LYS A 368 -9.39 -12.59 26.87
CA LYS A 368 -9.94 -11.33 26.34
C LYS A 368 -9.84 -10.17 27.34
N PRO A 369 -8.71 -9.46 27.49
CA PRO A 369 -8.77 -8.14 28.13
C PRO A 369 -9.00 -6.98 27.14
N SER A 370 -8.45 -7.04 25.91
CA SER A 370 -8.32 -5.88 25.04
C SER A 370 -9.61 -5.44 24.36
N ALA A 371 -10.37 -6.33 23.76
CA ALA A 371 -11.63 -5.96 23.10
C ALA A 371 -12.70 -5.46 24.11
N ARG A 372 -12.77 -6.05 25.30
CA ARG A 372 -13.66 -5.57 26.38
C ARG A 372 -13.28 -4.19 26.89
N ALA A 373 -11.99 -3.85 26.95
CA ALA A 373 -11.54 -2.51 27.39
C ALA A 373 -11.95 -1.45 26.38
N VAL A 374 -11.78 -1.72 25.08
CA VAL A 374 -12.20 -0.84 23.99
C VAL A 374 -13.71 -0.64 23.98
N VAL A 375 -14.48 -1.74 24.03
CA VAL A 375 -15.95 -1.70 24.12
C VAL A 375 -16.40 -0.91 25.35
N LYS A 376 -15.73 -1.11 26.48
CA LYS A 376 -16.06 -0.40 27.73
C LYS A 376 -15.73 1.08 27.65
N LEU A 377 -14.61 1.47 27.00
CA LEU A 377 -14.25 2.85 26.78
C LEU A 377 -15.25 3.56 25.86
N PHE A 378 -15.63 2.93 24.74
CA PHE A 378 -16.65 3.44 23.84
C PHE A 378 -18.01 3.61 24.52
N LYS A 379 -18.39 2.64 25.35
CA LYS A 379 -19.63 2.69 26.12
C LYS A 379 -19.62 3.85 27.15
N ILE A 380 -18.51 4.03 27.85
CA ILE A 380 -18.34 5.17 28.79
C ILE A 380 -18.43 6.50 28.07
N ILE A 381 -17.82 6.64 26.90
CA ILE A 381 -17.86 7.88 26.10
C ILE A 381 -19.28 8.11 25.59
N LYS A 382 -19.97 7.08 25.08
CA LYS A 382 -21.36 7.16 24.62
C LYS A 382 -22.35 7.51 25.72
N ASP A 383 -22.18 6.91 26.90
CA ASP A 383 -23.07 7.10 28.06
C ASP A 383 -22.83 8.46 28.75
N ALA A 384 -21.60 9.00 28.69
CA ALA A 384 -21.25 10.27 29.31
C ALA A 384 -21.77 11.50 28.53
N GLU A 385 -21.67 11.47 27.21
CA GLU A 385 -22.16 12.55 26.34
C GLU A 385 -22.15 12.10 24.86
N PRO A 386 -23.30 11.83 24.24
CA PRO A 386 -23.36 11.45 22.82
C PRO A 386 -22.72 12.49 21.88
N ARG A 387 -22.73 13.79 22.28
CA ARG A 387 -22.09 14.89 21.55
C ARG A 387 -20.58 15.04 21.83
N ALA A 388 -20.06 14.41 22.89
CA ALA A 388 -18.63 14.48 23.21
C ALA A 388 -17.76 13.75 22.20
N PHE A 389 -18.29 12.69 21.57
CA PHE A 389 -17.59 11.98 20.52
C PHE A 389 -17.42 12.85 19.27
N GLU A 390 -18.46 13.58 18.88
CA GLU A 390 -18.42 14.56 17.78
C GLU A 390 -17.50 15.76 18.10
N GLY A 391 -17.32 16.07 19.39
CA GLY A 391 -16.47 17.16 19.86
C GLY A 391 -15.01 16.78 20.10
N LEU A 392 -14.73 15.51 20.48
CA LEU A 392 -13.39 15.01 20.86
C LEU A 392 -12.53 14.64 19.65
N LEU A 393 -13.13 14.07 18.62
CA LEU A 393 -12.43 13.66 17.40
C LEU A 393 -13.05 14.40 16.22
N ARG A 394 -12.27 15.23 15.56
CA ARG A 394 -12.65 15.91 14.32
C ARG A 394 -11.57 15.66 13.27
N ALA A 395 -11.97 15.33 12.06
CA ALA A 395 -11.02 15.31 10.95
C ALA A 395 -10.80 16.75 10.43
N ARG A 396 -9.55 17.18 10.41
CA ARG A 396 -9.14 18.35 9.62
C ARG A 396 -8.69 17.82 8.25
N VAL A 397 -9.23 18.42 7.21
CA VAL A 397 -8.95 18.01 5.83
C VAL A 397 -8.46 19.23 5.06
N ALA A 398 -7.32 19.09 4.42
CA ALA A 398 -6.83 20.04 3.43
C ALA A 398 -6.58 19.29 2.11
N VAL A 399 -7.11 19.84 1.02
CA VAL A 399 -6.93 19.32 -0.34
C VAL A 399 -6.18 20.38 -1.14
N LEU A 400 -5.03 20.01 -1.65
CA LEU A 400 -4.15 20.85 -2.47
C LEU A 400 -4.22 20.43 -3.93
#